data_aceae1e0759c6507e33b12532a1ad64d
#
_entry.id   aceae1e0759c6507e33b12532a1ad64d
#
_cell.length_a   1.000
_cell.length_b   1.000
_cell.length_c   1.000
_cell.angle_alpha   90.00
_cell.angle_beta   90.00
_cell.angle_gamma   90.00
#
_symmetry.space_group_name_H-M   'P 1'
#
loop_
_entity.id
_entity.type
_entity.pdbx_description
1 polymer ?
#
loop_
_entity_poly.entity_id
_entity_poly.type
_entity_poly.pdbx_seq_one_letter_code
_entity_poly.pdbx_strand_id
1 'polypeptide(L)'
;MQSDIILQTRGLSKEFRGFVAVNNVDMSVRRGAIHALIGPTGAGKTTYFNLLTKFHIPTRGEILYDGVDITQERPAQTARRGIVRSFQISAVFPQLSVRENVRVALQRKLGVDYCFWRSERTLESLHHRVEELLDQVGLRTHLDVAAGDLPYGRKRTLEIATTLALEPELLLLDEPTQGMGHEDVDRVKHLIKQVSAGRTILMVEHNMKVVADISDTITVLQRGEILAEGPYATVSENPAVREAYMGAEDE
;
A
#
# COMPACT_ATOMS: atom_id res chain seq x y z
N MET A 1 17.75 -11.94 -15.66
CA MET A 1 16.30 -11.86 -15.97
C MET A 1 15.61 -11.53 -14.68
N GLN A 2 14.88 -10.42 -14.60
CA GLN A 2 14.03 -10.12 -13.42
C GLN A 2 12.92 -11.17 -13.37
N SER A 3 12.60 -11.64 -12.14
CA SER A 3 11.48 -12.56 -11.92
C SER A 3 10.15 -11.86 -12.20
N ASP A 4 9.18 -12.56 -12.80
CA ASP A 4 7.81 -12.07 -12.96
C ASP A 4 7.12 -11.85 -11.61
N ILE A 5 7.62 -12.47 -10.54
CA ILE A 5 7.12 -12.32 -9.18
C ILE A 5 8.04 -11.37 -8.41
N ILE A 6 7.47 -10.26 -7.92
CA ILE A 6 8.20 -9.29 -7.12
C ILE A 6 8.19 -9.63 -5.63
N LEU A 7 7.06 -10.15 -5.13
CA LEU A 7 6.89 -10.55 -3.73
C LEU A 7 6.31 -11.95 -3.67
N GLN A 8 6.89 -12.80 -2.83
CA GLN A 8 6.36 -14.13 -2.55
C GLN A 8 6.44 -14.41 -1.05
N THR A 9 5.40 -15.04 -0.52
CA THR A 9 5.43 -15.63 0.83
C THR A 9 5.29 -17.14 0.72
N ARG A 10 5.98 -17.87 1.61
CA ARG A 10 5.95 -19.33 1.67
C ARG A 10 5.73 -19.78 3.10
N GLY A 11 4.63 -20.47 3.34
CA GLY A 11 4.25 -20.98 4.65
C GLY A 11 4.14 -19.89 5.71
N LEU A 12 3.88 -18.63 5.31
CA LEU A 12 3.94 -17.49 6.20
C LEU A 12 2.89 -17.61 7.30
N SER A 13 3.36 -17.61 8.56
CA SER A 13 2.48 -17.77 9.71
C SER A 13 2.84 -16.79 10.83
N LYS A 14 1.81 -16.30 11.53
CA LYS A 14 1.96 -15.44 12.69
C LYS A 14 1.00 -15.83 13.80
N GLU A 15 1.58 -16.14 14.93
CA GLU A 15 0.88 -16.48 16.16
C GLU A 15 1.14 -15.41 17.23
N PHE A 16 0.10 -15.05 17.96
CA PHE A 16 0.13 -14.14 19.11
C PHE A 16 -0.44 -14.86 20.32
N ARG A 17 0.42 -15.31 21.24
CA ARG A 17 0.00 -15.93 22.52
C ARG A 17 -1.07 -17.03 22.35
N GLY A 18 -0.87 -17.92 21.39
CA GLY A 18 -1.79 -19.02 21.09
C GLY A 18 -2.88 -18.71 20.06
N PHE A 19 -3.05 -17.43 19.67
CA PHE A 19 -3.97 -17.06 18.59
C PHE A 19 -3.20 -16.98 17.26
N VAL A 20 -3.59 -17.79 16.28
CA VAL A 20 -2.99 -17.81 14.94
C VAL A 20 -3.73 -16.78 14.05
N ALA A 21 -3.09 -15.66 13.80
CA ALA A 21 -3.66 -14.57 13.01
C ALA A 21 -3.39 -14.71 11.50
N VAL A 22 -2.28 -15.35 11.12
CA VAL A 22 -1.92 -15.73 9.74
C VAL A 22 -1.40 -17.15 9.80
N ASN A 23 -1.91 -18.05 8.96
CA ASN A 23 -1.63 -19.46 8.99
C ASN A 23 -1.27 -19.99 7.60
N ASN A 24 -0.01 -20.37 7.43
CA ASN A 24 0.50 -21.03 6.23
C ASN A 24 0.14 -20.33 4.91
N VAL A 25 0.31 -19.00 4.84
CA VAL A 25 -0.06 -18.20 3.66
C VAL A 25 1.04 -18.27 2.61
N ASP A 26 0.71 -18.86 1.45
CA ASP A 26 1.52 -18.88 0.23
C ASP A 26 0.92 -17.94 -0.79
N MET A 27 1.49 -16.74 -0.97
CA MET A 27 0.99 -15.74 -1.90
C MET A 27 2.11 -15.26 -2.83
N SER A 28 1.77 -15.01 -4.10
CA SER A 28 2.70 -14.50 -5.09
C SER A 28 2.14 -13.25 -5.77
N VAL A 29 2.87 -12.14 -5.69
CA VAL A 29 2.49 -10.87 -6.33
C VAL A 29 3.30 -10.69 -7.60
N ARG A 30 2.60 -10.55 -8.73
CA ARG A 30 3.25 -10.34 -10.03
C ARG A 30 3.74 -8.90 -10.15
N ARG A 31 4.91 -8.74 -10.75
CA ARG A 31 5.49 -7.44 -11.06
C ARG A 31 4.57 -6.66 -12.02
N GLY A 32 4.33 -5.40 -11.72
CA GLY A 32 3.50 -4.51 -12.53
C GLY A 32 2.00 -4.74 -12.42
N ALA A 33 1.55 -5.66 -11.58
CA ALA A 33 0.14 -5.93 -11.36
C ALA A 33 -0.43 -5.15 -10.17
N ILE A 34 -1.75 -4.95 -10.18
CA ILE A 34 -2.54 -4.53 -9.02
C ILE A 34 -3.13 -5.79 -8.39
N HIS A 35 -2.63 -6.17 -7.21
CA HIS A 35 -3.10 -7.32 -6.45
C HIS A 35 -3.92 -6.85 -5.25
N ALA A 36 -5.15 -7.29 -5.13
CA ALA A 36 -6.01 -6.99 -3.98
C ALA A 36 -6.01 -8.14 -2.97
N LEU A 37 -5.85 -7.80 -1.69
CA LEU A 37 -6.04 -8.70 -0.56
C LEU A 37 -7.34 -8.33 0.15
N ILE A 38 -8.33 -9.20 0.07
CA ILE A 38 -9.66 -8.98 0.63
C ILE A 38 -9.99 -10.05 1.69
N GLY A 39 -11.10 -9.89 2.38
CA GLY A 39 -11.59 -10.83 3.37
C GLY A 39 -12.40 -10.13 4.48
N PRO A 40 -13.17 -10.87 5.28
CA PRO A 40 -13.96 -10.31 6.36
C PRO A 40 -13.08 -9.64 7.44
N THR A 41 -13.71 -8.93 8.36
CA THR A 41 -13.03 -8.38 9.54
C THR A 41 -12.41 -9.52 10.35
N GLY A 42 -11.18 -9.32 10.82
CA GLY A 42 -10.44 -10.37 11.55
C GLY A 42 -9.82 -11.46 10.67
N ALA A 43 -9.92 -11.40 9.35
CA ALA A 43 -9.33 -12.40 8.44
C ALA A 43 -7.79 -12.47 8.45
N GLY A 44 -7.09 -11.52 9.09
CA GLY A 44 -5.61 -11.51 9.17
C GLY A 44 -4.93 -10.54 8.20
N LYS A 45 -5.66 -9.77 7.39
CA LYS A 45 -5.13 -8.86 6.36
C LYS A 45 -4.11 -7.85 6.90
N THR A 46 -4.47 -7.12 7.96
CA THR A 46 -3.58 -6.14 8.60
C THR A 46 -2.34 -6.80 9.20
N THR A 47 -2.49 -7.99 9.80
CA THR A 47 -1.36 -8.76 10.31
C THR A 47 -0.43 -9.17 9.16
N TYR A 48 -0.99 -9.63 8.04
CA TYR A 48 -0.22 -9.96 6.85
C TYR A 48 0.59 -8.76 6.33
N PHE A 49 -0.03 -7.59 6.19
CA PHE A 49 0.65 -6.34 5.80
C PHE A 49 1.76 -5.95 6.79
N ASN A 50 1.51 -6.14 8.10
CA ASN A 50 2.51 -5.89 9.14
C ASN A 50 3.72 -6.84 9.05
N LEU A 51 3.52 -8.08 8.59
CA LEU A 51 4.61 -9.02 8.30
C LEU A 51 5.43 -8.57 7.09
N LEU A 52 4.79 -8.15 6.02
CA LEU A 52 5.48 -7.66 4.81
C LEU A 52 6.33 -6.42 5.10
N THR A 53 5.84 -5.52 5.95
CA THR A 53 6.52 -4.26 6.32
C THR A 53 7.44 -4.39 7.54
N LYS A 54 7.55 -5.62 8.09
CA LYS A 54 8.41 -5.96 9.25
C LYS A 54 8.01 -5.26 10.56
N PHE A 55 6.78 -4.73 10.67
CA PHE A 55 6.21 -4.34 11.97
C PHE A 55 5.98 -5.56 12.87
N HIS A 56 5.77 -6.72 12.27
CA HIS A 56 5.78 -8.02 12.95
C HIS A 56 6.78 -8.95 12.28
N ILE A 57 7.48 -9.74 13.09
CA ILE A 57 8.32 -10.85 12.61
C ILE A 57 7.42 -12.09 12.53
N PRO A 58 7.46 -12.86 11.43
CA PRO A 58 6.69 -14.09 11.31
C PRO A 58 7.13 -15.12 12.37
N THR A 59 6.20 -15.97 12.77
CA THR A 59 6.50 -17.12 13.65
C THR A 59 7.12 -18.26 12.85
N ARG A 60 6.66 -18.42 11.58
CA ARG A 60 7.17 -19.40 10.61
C ARG A 60 7.01 -18.86 9.19
N GLY A 61 7.71 -19.52 8.25
CA GLY A 61 7.65 -19.20 6.83
C GLY A 61 8.65 -18.14 6.41
N GLU A 62 8.58 -17.80 5.12
CA GLU A 62 9.55 -16.94 4.44
C GLU A 62 8.84 -15.83 3.67
N ILE A 63 9.52 -14.69 3.55
CA ILE A 63 9.13 -13.57 2.70
C ILE A 63 10.26 -13.30 1.73
N LEU A 64 9.99 -13.50 0.45
CA LEU A 64 10.95 -13.28 -0.64
C LEU A 64 10.55 -12.01 -1.41
N TYR A 65 11.51 -11.13 -1.60
CA TYR A 65 11.36 -9.94 -2.44
C TYR A 65 12.40 -9.98 -3.55
N ASP A 66 11.93 -9.99 -4.80
CA ASP A 66 12.76 -10.20 -5.99
C ASP A 66 13.67 -11.44 -5.88
N GLY A 67 13.13 -12.52 -5.32
CA GLY A 67 13.84 -13.78 -5.08
C GLY A 67 14.80 -13.78 -3.87
N VAL A 68 14.98 -12.64 -3.21
CA VAL A 68 15.85 -12.51 -2.04
C VAL A 68 15.03 -12.69 -0.75
N ASP A 69 15.49 -13.53 0.15
CA ASP A 69 14.86 -13.67 1.47
C ASP A 69 15.08 -12.42 2.31
N ILE A 70 13.95 -11.77 2.65
CA ILE A 70 13.92 -10.57 3.48
C ILE A 70 13.27 -10.83 4.84
N THR A 71 12.99 -12.07 5.21
CA THR A 71 12.18 -12.45 6.38
C THR A 71 12.63 -11.77 7.66
N GLN A 72 13.94 -11.71 7.91
CA GLN A 72 14.54 -11.17 9.12
C GLN A 72 14.99 -9.70 8.99
N GLU A 73 14.69 -9.03 7.89
CA GLU A 73 15.06 -7.64 7.70
C GLU A 73 14.29 -6.69 8.63
N ARG A 74 14.88 -5.54 8.91
CA ARG A 74 14.25 -4.45 9.66
C ARG A 74 13.37 -3.60 8.73
N PRO A 75 12.35 -2.90 9.25
CA PRO A 75 11.47 -2.04 8.43
C PRO A 75 12.21 -1.06 7.53
N ALA A 76 13.28 -0.44 8.05
CA ALA A 76 14.08 0.52 7.29
C ALA A 76 14.84 -0.13 6.11
N GLN A 77 15.24 -1.39 6.22
CA GLN A 77 15.91 -2.12 5.13
C GLN A 77 14.90 -2.47 4.04
N THR A 78 13.75 -3.00 4.42
CA THR A 78 12.63 -3.32 3.52
C THR A 78 12.14 -2.08 2.75
N ALA A 79 12.02 -0.94 3.43
CA ALA A 79 11.67 0.32 2.77
C ALA A 79 12.73 0.79 1.75
N ARG A 80 14.02 0.59 2.04
CA ARG A 80 15.13 0.91 1.10
C ARG A 80 15.15 0.01 -0.13
N ARG A 81 14.57 -1.20 -0.03
CA ARG A 81 14.39 -2.08 -1.20
C ARG A 81 13.28 -1.64 -2.14
N GLY A 82 12.48 -0.64 -1.75
CA GLY A 82 11.36 -0.15 -2.54
C GLY A 82 10.00 -0.74 -2.15
N ILE A 83 9.88 -1.40 -0.98
CA ILE A 83 8.58 -1.79 -0.41
C ILE A 83 8.12 -0.66 0.50
N VAL A 84 7.11 0.10 0.07
CA VAL A 84 6.61 1.23 0.84
C VAL A 84 5.11 1.09 1.08
N ARG A 85 4.67 1.30 2.32
CA ARG A 85 3.27 1.27 2.71
C ARG A 85 2.73 2.68 2.93
N SER A 86 1.55 2.96 2.38
CA SER A 86 0.74 4.09 2.81
C SER A 86 0.07 3.73 4.15
N PHE A 87 0.18 4.59 5.16
CA PHE A 87 -0.38 4.32 6.48
C PHE A 87 -1.85 4.74 6.55
N GLN A 88 -2.66 4.01 7.35
CA GLN A 88 -4.08 4.33 7.64
C GLN A 88 -4.27 5.63 8.43
N ILE A 89 -3.27 6.03 9.21
CA ILE A 89 -3.29 7.27 9.99
C ILE A 89 -2.47 8.28 9.21
N SER A 90 -3.04 9.44 8.94
CA SER A 90 -2.46 10.54 8.18
C SER A 90 -0.96 10.71 8.45
N ALA A 91 -0.13 10.13 7.60
CA ALA A 91 1.33 10.28 7.65
C ALA A 91 1.77 11.65 7.11
N VAL A 92 0.88 12.63 7.18
CA VAL A 92 1.13 14.01 6.76
C VAL A 92 1.36 14.90 7.97
N PHE A 93 2.19 15.90 7.82
CA PHE A 93 2.42 16.96 8.80
C PHE A 93 1.33 18.01 8.61
N PRO A 94 0.31 18.10 9.48
CA PRO A 94 -0.87 18.93 9.24
C PRO A 94 -0.58 20.43 9.22
N GLN A 95 0.46 20.88 9.92
CA GLN A 95 0.91 22.27 9.93
C GLN A 95 1.73 22.68 8.69
N LEU A 96 2.29 21.71 7.97
CA LEU A 96 3.05 21.97 6.76
C LEU A 96 2.12 22.04 5.56
N SER A 97 2.50 22.84 4.56
CA SER A 97 1.79 22.88 3.27
C SER A 97 1.88 21.53 2.54
N VAL A 98 1.00 21.34 1.56
CA VAL A 98 1.02 20.19 0.65
C VAL A 98 2.40 20.01 0.00
N ARG A 99 2.98 21.10 -0.50
CA ARG A 99 4.33 21.14 -1.08
C ARG A 99 5.40 20.69 -0.10
N GLU A 100 5.35 21.19 1.13
CA GLU A 100 6.36 20.86 2.16
C GLU A 100 6.27 19.39 2.58
N ASN A 101 5.08 18.81 2.68
CA ASN A 101 4.90 17.39 2.97
C ASN A 101 5.61 16.49 1.95
N VAL A 102 5.42 16.75 0.65
CA VAL A 102 6.07 15.99 -0.42
C VAL A 102 7.58 16.25 -0.44
N ARG A 103 8.01 17.49 -0.18
CA ARG A 103 9.44 17.85 -0.09
C ARG A 103 10.14 17.08 1.01
N VAL A 104 9.55 16.94 2.20
CA VAL A 104 10.12 16.16 3.31
C VAL A 104 10.33 14.70 2.90
N ALA A 105 9.35 14.10 2.20
CA ALA A 105 9.47 12.72 1.73
C ALA A 105 10.61 12.56 0.70
N LEU A 106 10.74 13.50 -0.24
CA LEU A 106 11.84 13.50 -1.22
C LEU A 106 13.21 13.69 -0.58
N GLN A 107 13.34 14.58 0.41
CA GLN A 107 14.60 14.80 1.14
C GLN A 107 15.08 13.51 1.80
N ARG A 108 14.18 12.76 2.42
CA ARG A 108 14.51 11.48 3.04
C ARG A 108 15.08 10.47 2.03
N LYS A 109 14.50 10.41 0.82
CA LYS A 109 15.02 9.53 -0.24
C LYS A 109 16.43 9.88 -0.65
N LEU A 110 16.74 11.18 -0.78
CA LEU A 110 18.05 11.67 -1.18
C LEU A 110 19.10 11.57 -0.06
N GLY A 111 18.72 11.14 1.16
CA GLY A 111 19.61 11.07 2.31
C GLY A 111 20.16 12.44 2.75
N VAL A 112 19.41 13.51 2.47
CA VAL A 112 19.79 14.90 2.79
C VAL A 112 19.08 15.46 4.02
N ASP A 113 18.40 14.61 4.79
CA ASP A 113 17.59 14.96 5.97
C ASP A 113 18.37 15.76 7.03
N TYR A 114 19.69 15.58 7.09
CA TYR A 114 20.58 16.23 8.06
C TYR A 114 21.56 17.21 7.42
N CYS A 115 21.41 17.51 6.11
CA CYS A 115 22.34 18.39 5.41
C CYS A 115 21.85 19.85 5.42
N PHE A 116 21.94 20.53 6.56
CA PHE A 116 21.61 21.97 6.73
C PHE A 116 22.47 22.92 5.89
N TRP A 117 23.51 22.42 5.21
CA TRP A 117 24.55 23.19 4.53
C TRP A 117 24.47 23.08 2.99
N ARG A 118 23.47 22.42 2.42
CA ARG A 118 23.39 22.30 0.95
C ARG A 118 22.67 23.50 0.34
N SER A 119 23.23 23.93 -0.82
CA SER A 119 22.82 25.13 -1.55
C SER A 119 21.36 25.10 -2.04
N GLU A 120 20.79 26.29 -2.25
CA GLU A 120 19.48 26.54 -2.86
C GLU A 120 19.24 25.75 -4.17
N ARG A 121 20.30 25.50 -4.98
CA ARG A 121 20.21 24.71 -6.21
C ARG A 121 19.71 23.28 -5.99
N THR A 122 20.04 22.64 -4.86
CA THR A 122 19.51 21.31 -4.52
C THR A 122 18.02 21.41 -4.16
N LEU A 123 17.59 22.51 -3.58
CA LEU A 123 16.18 22.79 -3.26
C LEU A 123 15.36 23.08 -4.54
N GLU A 124 15.94 23.75 -5.53
CA GLU A 124 15.28 24.01 -6.82
C GLU A 124 14.95 22.72 -7.58
N SER A 125 15.91 21.77 -7.65
CA SER A 125 15.64 20.46 -8.28
C SER A 125 14.53 19.69 -7.56
N LEU A 126 14.44 19.83 -6.24
CA LEU A 126 13.35 19.26 -5.45
C LEU A 126 12.01 19.94 -5.73
N HIS A 127 11.98 21.26 -5.96
CA HIS A 127 10.75 21.99 -6.29
C HIS A 127 10.08 21.44 -7.54
N HIS A 128 10.84 21.26 -8.62
CA HIS A 128 10.32 20.71 -9.86
C HIS A 128 9.72 19.30 -9.63
N ARG A 129 10.44 18.43 -8.91
CA ARG A 129 9.96 17.07 -8.62
C ARG A 129 8.74 17.05 -7.70
N VAL A 130 8.64 17.97 -6.74
CA VAL A 130 7.45 18.15 -5.91
C VAL A 130 6.24 18.52 -6.77
N GLU A 131 6.41 19.49 -7.68
CA GLU A 131 5.31 19.94 -8.55
C GLU A 131 4.85 18.83 -9.51
N GLU A 132 5.78 18.07 -10.10
CA GLU A 132 5.45 16.90 -10.92
C GLU A 132 4.62 15.87 -10.16
N LEU A 133 5.03 15.52 -8.94
CA LEU A 133 4.31 14.55 -8.12
C LEU A 133 2.92 15.07 -7.74
N LEU A 134 2.81 16.34 -7.37
CA LEU A 134 1.53 16.95 -7.01
C LEU A 134 0.60 17.13 -8.20
N ASP A 135 1.16 17.36 -9.39
CA ASP A 135 0.39 17.38 -10.63
C ASP A 135 -0.14 15.97 -10.97
N GLN A 136 0.73 14.96 -10.86
CA GLN A 136 0.37 13.55 -11.08
C GLN A 136 -0.80 13.10 -10.20
N VAL A 137 -0.87 13.58 -8.96
CA VAL A 137 -1.96 13.23 -8.03
C VAL A 137 -3.11 14.24 -8.01
N GLY A 138 -3.08 15.27 -8.86
CA GLY A 138 -4.15 16.29 -8.98
C GLY A 138 -4.21 17.25 -7.79
N LEU A 139 -3.10 17.53 -7.11
CA LEU A 139 -2.99 18.46 -5.98
C LEU A 139 -2.26 19.77 -6.32
N ARG A 140 -1.94 20.03 -7.59
CA ARG A 140 -1.20 21.21 -8.03
C ARG A 140 -1.85 22.55 -7.60
N THR A 141 -3.18 22.61 -7.54
CA THR A 141 -3.89 23.82 -7.11
C THR A 141 -3.90 24.05 -5.61
N HIS A 142 -3.33 23.12 -4.82
CA HIS A 142 -3.33 23.14 -3.36
C HIS A 142 -1.92 23.21 -2.75
N LEU A 143 -0.90 23.55 -3.55
CA LEU A 143 0.52 23.52 -3.17
C LEU A 143 0.81 24.18 -1.82
N ASP A 144 0.23 25.36 -1.60
CA ASP A 144 0.50 26.22 -0.45
C ASP A 144 -0.60 26.12 0.65
N VAL A 145 -1.57 25.22 0.47
CA VAL A 145 -2.60 24.93 1.49
C VAL A 145 -1.98 24.06 2.58
N ALA A 146 -2.26 24.34 3.85
CA ALA A 146 -1.86 23.50 4.96
C ALA A 146 -2.52 22.12 4.82
N ALA A 147 -1.75 21.05 5.01
CA ALA A 147 -2.29 19.69 4.86
C ALA A 147 -3.45 19.40 5.82
N GLY A 148 -3.47 20.05 6.99
CA GLY A 148 -4.56 19.97 7.94
C GLY A 148 -5.90 20.51 7.42
N ASP A 149 -5.88 21.47 6.50
CA ASP A 149 -7.07 22.15 5.96
C ASP A 149 -7.66 21.43 4.73
N LEU A 150 -6.95 20.40 4.21
CA LEU A 150 -7.46 19.63 3.08
C LEU A 150 -8.70 18.80 3.47
N PRO A 151 -9.69 18.66 2.58
CA PRO A 151 -10.72 17.64 2.70
C PRO A 151 -10.13 16.23 2.81
N TYR A 152 -10.83 15.30 3.46
CA TYR A 152 -10.34 13.95 3.74
C TYR A 152 -9.80 13.22 2.50
N GLY A 153 -10.56 13.20 1.39
CA GLY A 153 -10.12 12.56 0.15
C GLY A 153 -8.82 13.16 -0.42
N ARG A 154 -8.63 14.48 -0.28
CA ARG A 154 -7.38 15.14 -0.71
C ARG A 154 -6.21 14.87 0.24
N LYS A 155 -6.47 14.71 1.55
CA LYS A 155 -5.43 14.23 2.50
C LYS A 155 -4.92 12.86 2.08
N ARG A 156 -5.83 11.95 1.72
CA ARG A 156 -5.45 10.61 1.25
C ARG A 156 -4.65 10.66 -0.06
N THR A 157 -5.04 11.54 -0.97
CA THR A 157 -4.28 11.80 -2.19
C THR A 157 -2.87 12.31 -1.88
N LEU A 158 -2.70 13.19 -0.89
CA LEU A 158 -1.39 13.67 -0.43
C LEU A 158 -0.55 12.56 0.18
N GLU A 159 -1.15 11.65 0.96
CA GLU A 159 -0.44 10.47 1.49
C GLU A 159 0.11 9.57 0.38
N ILE A 160 -0.68 9.37 -0.68
CA ILE A 160 -0.20 8.64 -1.86
C ILE A 160 0.97 9.40 -2.50
N ALA A 161 0.88 10.73 -2.64
CA ALA A 161 1.97 11.55 -3.20
C ALA A 161 3.27 11.45 -2.38
N THR A 162 3.19 11.53 -1.06
CA THR A 162 4.37 11.37 -0.17
C THR A 162 4.96 9.96 -0.26
N THR A 163 4.13 8.96 -0.45
CA THR A 163 4.58 7.58 -0.65
C THR A 163 5.26 7.42 -2.02
N LEU A 164 4.70 8.02 -3.08
CA LEU A 164 5.29 8.03 -4.43
C LEU A 164 6.62 8.77 -4.49
N ALA A 165 6.81 9.78 -3.64
CA ALA A 165 8.09 10.49 -3.51
C ALA A 165 9.26 9.58 -3.11
N LEU A 166 8.98 8.44 -2.48
CA LEU A 166 9.97 7.41 -2.16
C LEU A 166 10.29 6.48 -3.33
N GLU A 167 9.60 6.65 -4.47
CA GLU A 167 9.74 5.85 -5.70
C GLU A 167 9.67 4.33 -5.42
N PRO A 168 8.57 3.84 -4.85
CA PRO A 168 8.43 2.41 -4.54
C PRO A 168 8.33 1.57 -5.82
N GLU A 169 8.96 0.39 -5.82
CA GLU A 169 8.69 -0.66 -6.79
C GLU A 169 7.44 -1.47 -6.40
N LEU A 170 7.25 -1.67 -5.10
CA LEU A 170 6.06 -2.29 -4.52
C LEU A 170 5.38 -1.31 -3.55
N LEU A 171 4.21 -0.84 -3.94
CA LEU A 171 3.37 0.05 -3.15
C LEU A 171 2.32 -0.77 -2.41
N LEU A 172 2.33 -0.70 -1.09
CA LEU A 172 1.35 -1.33 -0.22
C LEU A 172 0.30 -0.28 0.17
N LEU A 173 -0.95 -0.46 -0.28
CA LEU A 173 -2.07 0.44 0.05
C LEU A 173 -3.00 -0.24 1.05
N ASP A 174 -3.22 0.41 2.19
CA ASP A 174 -4.09 -0.09 3.24
C ASP A 174 -5.40 0.70 3.24
N GLU A 175 -6.47 0.06 2.75
CA GLU A 175 -7.82 0.59 2.64
C GLU A 175 -7.86 2.02 2.04
N PRO A 176 -7.33 2.21 0.81
CA PRO A 176 -7.13 3.54 0.23
C PRO A 176 -8.44 4.31 0.03
N THR A 177 -9.59 3.65 -0.03
CA THR A 177 -10.90 4.30 -0.26
C THR A 177 -11.80 4.36 0.98
N GLN A 178 -11.31 3.88 2.14
CA GLN A 178 -12.11 3.84 3.37
C GLN A 178 -12.59 5.22 3.82
N GLY A 179 -13.87 5.34 4.17
CA GLY A 179 -14.46 6.56 4.71
C GLY A 179 -14.70 7.68 3.69
N MET A 180 -14.58 7.39 2.40
CA MET A 180 -14.77 8.36 1.32
C MET A 180 -16.17 8.34 0.72
N GLY A 181 -16.62 9.51 0.24
CA GLY A 181 -17.78 9.59 -0.64
C GLY A 181 -17.48 9.08 -2.06
N HIS A 182 -18.52 8.80 -2.84
CA HIS A 182 -18.40 8.19 -4.16
C HIS A 182 -17.45 8.93 -5.11
N GLU A 183 -17.48 10.25 -5.15
CA GLU A 183 -16.61 11.06 -6.03
C GLU A 183 -15.13 10.92 -5.67
N ASP A 184 -14.81 10.89 -4.36
CA ASP A 184 -13.44 10.71 -3.89
C ASP A 184 -12.95 9.28 -4.13
N VAL A 185 -13.83 8.27 -3.97
CA VAL A 185 -13.52 6.88 -4.31
C VAL A 185 -13.12 6.76 -5.78
N ASP A 186 -13.89 7.33 -6.70
CA ASP A 186 -13.60 7.27 -8.13
C ASP A 186 -12.28 8.00 -8.47
N ARG A 187 -12.01 9.13 -7.80
CA ARG A 187 -10.75 9.85 -7.96
C ARG A 187 -9.55 9.02 -7.50
N VAL A 188 -9.62 8.41 -6.31
CA VAL A 188 -8.55 7.57 -5.75
C VAL A 188 -8.37 6.31 -6.59
N LYS A 189 -9.44 5.68 -7.05
CA LYS A 189 -9.40 4.54 -7.98
C LYS A 189 -8.65 4.89 -9.28
N HIS A 190 -8.97 6.02 -9.89
CA HIS A 190 -8.26 6.52 -11.08
C HIS A 190 -6.78 6.78 -10.80
N LEU A 191 -6.47 7.40 -9.66
CA LEU A 191 -5.11 7.64 -9.23
C LEU A 191 -4.33 6.33 -9.07
N ILE A 192 -4.88 5.33 -8.37
CA ILE A 192 -4.24 4.02 -8.19
C ILE A 192 -3.91 3.41 -9.56
N LYS A 193 -4.85 3.43 -10.50
CA LYS A 193 -4.66 2.92 -11.86
C LYS A 193 -3.58 3.70 -12.63
N GLN A 194 -3.52 5.01 -12.47
CA GLN A 194 -2.50 5.85 -13.09
C GLN A 194 -1.10 5.57 -12.53
N VAL A 195 -0.97 5.45 -11.21
CA VAL A 195 0.33 5.24 -10.56
C VAL A 195 0.83 3.79 -10.65
N SER A 196 -0.03 2.83 -11.00
CA SER A 196 0.37 1.44 -11.25
C SER A 196 1.21 1.28 -12.51
N ALA A 197 1.19 2.26 -13.41
CA ALA A 197 2.07 2.25 -14.57
C ALA A 197 3.55 2.25 -14.13
N GLY A 198 4.23 1.12 -14.36
CA GLY A 198 5.63 0.91 -13.97
C GLY A 198 5.87 0.56 -12.49
N ARG A 199 4.81 0.26 -11.72
CA ARG A 199 4.90 -0.16 -10.32
C ARG A 199 4.01 -1.36 -10.05
N THR A 200 4.31 -2.08 -8.98
CA THR A 200 3.44 -3.13 -8.45
C THR A 200 2.65 -2.57 -7.28
N ILE A 201 1.38 -2.89 -7.20
CA ILE A 201 0.51 -2.48 -6.10
C ILE A 201 -0.06 -3.72 -5.42
N LEU A 202 0.11 -3.82 -4.11
CA LEU A 202 -0.64 -4.75 -3.28
C LEU A 202 -1.52 -3.92 -2.35
N MET A 203 -2.84 -4.11 -2.43
CA MET A 203 -3.77 -3.31 -1.62
C MET A 203 -4.70 -4.18 -0.79
N VAL A 204 -5.01 -3.75 0.42
CA VAL A 204 -6.16 -4.22 1.19
C VAL A 204 -7.32 -3.32 0.89
N GLU A 205 -8.48 -3.88 0.54
CA GLU A 205 -9.70 -3.13 0.24
C GLU A 205 -10.95 -3.87 0.70
N HIS A 206 -11.98 -3.12 1.04
CA HIS A 206 -13.31 -3.61 1.38
C HIS A 206 -14.35 -3.25 0.31
N ASN A 207 -14.08 -2.24 -0.51
CA ASN A 207 -14.98 -1.82 -1.56
C ASN A 207 -14.85 -2.74 -2.78
N MET A 208 -15.78 -3.70 -2.89
CA MET A 208 -15.76 -4.71 -3.95
C MET A 208 -15.85 -4.11 -5.35
N LYS A 209 -16.47 -2.93 -5.52
CA LYS A 209 -16.51 -2.24 -6.82
C LYS A 209 -15.12 -1.75 -7.21
N VAL A 210 -14.37 -1.18 -6.25
CA VAL A 210 -12.98 -0.76 -6.49
C VAL A 210 -12.13 -1.97 -6.86
N VAL A 211 -12.22 -3.05 -6.07
CA VAL A 211 -11.48 -4.29 -6.31
C VAL A 211 -11.77 -4.86 -7.70
N ALA A 212 -13.06 -4.94 -8.08
CA ALA A 212 -13.49 -5.44 -9.39
C ALA A 212 -12.95 -4.59 -10.56
N ASP A 213 -12.92 -3.25 -10.38
CA ASP A 213 -12.60 -2.31 -11.45
C ASP A 213 -11.09 -2.21 -11.75
N ILE A 214 -10.23 -2.42 -10.74
CA ILE A 214 -8.80 -2.11 -10.90
C ILE A 214 -7.85 -3.26 -10.63
N SER A 215 -8.27 -4.36 -9.99
CA SER A 215 -7.36 -5.44 -9.60
C SER A 215 -7.19 -6.48 -10.71
N ASP A 216 -5.94 -6.87 -10.96
CA ASP A 216 -5.61 -7.96 -11.88
C ASP A 216 -5.78 -9.33 -11.22
N THR A 217 -5.45 -9.40 -9.92
CA THR A 217 -5.54 -10.61 -9.10
C THR A 217 -6.10 -10.25 -7.74
N ILE A 218 -6.91 -11.13 -7.19
CA ILE A 218 -7.52 -10.99 -5.87
C ILE A 218 -7.18 -12.22 -5.06
N THR A 219 -6.65 -12.04 -3.85
CA THR A 219 -6.52 -13.08 -2.82
C THR A 219 -7.53 -12.82 -1.72
N VAL A 220 -8.32 -13.82 -1.38
CA VAL A 220 -9.28 -13.77 -0.28
C VAL A 220 -8.68 -14.46 0.94
N LEU A 221 -8.53 -13.73 2.04
CA LEU A 221 -8.18 -14.31 3.34
C LEU A 221 -9.43 -14.57 4.17
N GLN A 222 -9.45 -15.70 4.86
CA GLN A 222 -10.41 -16.03 5.89
C GLN A 222 -9.69 -16.76 7.02
N ARG A 223 -9.87 -16.31 8.27
CA ARG A 223 -9.26 -16.92 9.47
C ARG A 223 -7.75 -17.16 9.36
N GLY A 224 -7.04 -16.25 8.68
CA GLY A 224 -5.60 -16.29 8.49
C GLY A 224 -5.12 -17.16 7.34
N GLU A 225 -5.99 -17.79 6.57
CA GLU A 225 -5.66 -18.67 5.44
C GLU A 225 -6.18 -18.11 4.12
N ILE A 226 -5.57 -18.52 3.00
CA ILE A 226 -6.08 -18.19 1.67
C ILE A 226 -7.29 -19.07 1.37
N LEU A 227 -8.44 -18.45 1.19
CA LEU A 227 -9.68 -19.11 0.81
C LEU A 227 -9.80 -19.29 -0.70
N ALA A 228 -9.41 -18.26 -1.46
CA ALA A 228 -9.42 -18.25 -2.92
C ALA A 228 -8.44 -17.24 -3.48
N GLU A 229 -7.94 -17.48 -4.69
CA GLU A 229 -7.11 -16.55 -5.43
C GLU A 229 -7.43 -16.61 -6.93
N GLY A 230 -7.44 -15.47 -7.61
CA GLY A 230 -7.67 -15.36 -9.04
C GLY A 230 -8.22 -14.00 -9.47
N PRO A 231 -8.63 -13.87 -10.74
CA PRO A 231 -9.33 -12.69 -11.23
C PRO A 231 -10.71 -12.54 -10.58
N TYR A 232 -11.26 -11.33 -10.60
CA TYR A 232 -12.55 -11.01 -9.95
C TYR A 232 -13.68 -11.99 -10.33
N ALA A 233 -13.82 -12.32 -11.61
CA ALA A 233 -14.85 -13.23 -12.08
C ALA A 233 -14.80 -14.60 -11.37
N THR A 234 -13.60 -15.16 -11.22
CA THR A 234 -13.41 -16.46 -10.55
C THR A 234 -13.69 -16.38 -9.05
N VAL A 235 -13.18 -15.31 -8.39
CA VAL A 235 -13.33 -15.14 -6.94
C VAL A 235 -14.77 -14.84 -6.56
N SER A 236 -15.48 -14.00 -7.31
CA SER A 236 -16.87 -13.60 -7.03
C SER A 236 -17.89 -14.74 -7.21
N GLU A 237 -17.56 -15.75 -8.02
CA GLU A 237 -18.41 -16.92 -8.23
C GLU A 237 -18.15 -18.06 -7.24
N ASN A 238 -17.05 -17.97 -6.46
CA ASN A 238 -16.69 -19.01 -5.50
C ASN A 238 -17.69 -19.06 -4.33
N PRO A 239 -18.38 -20.21 -4.12
CA PRO A 239 -19.41 -20.34 -3.07
C PRO A 239 -18.84 -20.09 -1.66
N ALA A 240 -17.62 -20.56 -1.37
CA ALA A 240 -16.98 -20.35 -0.06
C ALA A 240 -16.68 -18.88 0.19
N VAL A 241 -16.32 -18.11 -0.85
CA VAL A 241 -16.11 -16.66 -0.74
C VAL A 241 -17.42 -15.95 -0.42
N ARG A 242 -18.51 -16.31 -1.11
CA ARG A 242 -19.85 -15.74 -0.85
C ARG A 242 -20.30 -16.02 0.59
N GLU A 243 -20.14 -17.25 1.06
CA GLU A 243 -20.48 -17.64 2.43
C GLU A 243 -19.67 -16.87 3.46
N ALA A 244 -18.34 -16.68 3.22
CA ALA A 244 -17.46 -15.94 4.11
C ALA A 244 -17.87 -14.47 4.29
N TYR A 245 -18.46 -13.85 3.28
CA TYR A 245 -18.96 -12.48 3.35
C TYR A 245 -20.38 -12.39 3.89
N MET A 246 -21.28 -13.35 3.59
CA MET A 246 -22.65 -13.36 4.10
C MET A 246 -22.70 -13.71 5.58
N GLY A 247 -21.84 -14.60 6.07
CA GLY A 247 -21.77 -14.95 7.50
C GLY A 247 -21.14 -13.88 8.38
N ALA A 248 -20.56 -12.83 7.81
CA ALA A 248 -19.98 -11.70 8.54
C ALA A 248 -20.98 -10.55 8.75
N GLU A 249 -22.16 -10.58 8.12
CA GLU A 249 -23.25 -9.60 8.32
C GLU A 249 -24.17 -9.97 9.47
N ASP A 250 -24.08 -11.21 10.00
CA ASP A 250 -24.94 -11.74 11.07
C ASP A 250 -24.29 -11.76 12.49
N GLU A 251 -23.06 -11.23 12.65
CA GLU A 251 -22.36 -11.07 13.94
C GLU A 251 -22.15 -9.56 14.27
#